data_bf01cc9ee446b1af4b47c18b7793e5a3
#
_entry.id   bf01cc9ee446b1af4b47c18b7793e5a3
#
_cell.length_a   1.000
_cell.length_b   1.000
_cell.length_c   1.000
_cell.angle_alpha   90.00
_cell.angle_beta   90.00
_cell.angle_gamma   90.00
#
_symmetry.space_group_name_H-M   'P 1'
#
loop_
_entity.id
_entity.type
_entity.pdbx_description
1 polymer ?
#
loop_
_entity_poly.entity_id
_entity_poly.type
_entity_poly.pdbx_seq_one_letter_code
_entity_poly.pdbx_strand_id
1 'polypeptide(L)'
;MKTKITLDLEVKMGNAKTVGTNCVGYMPDGTTYKDLVRVFGNPQQGLSADGKIQAEWTGSINGLAFTIYDYKAETGLKANRNWHIGGRTPLAAELLKAYFNSVKNNRH
;
A
#
# COMPACT_ATOMS: atom_id res chain seq x y z
N MET A 1 25.54 12.98 20.14
CA MET A 1 24.81 13.50 18.98
C MET A 1 23.95 12.42 18.34
N LYS A 2 22.76 12.77 18.04
CA LYS A 2 21.84 11.82 17.45
C LYS A 2 22.04 11.77 15.94
N THR A 3 22.36 10.59 15.44
CA THR A 3 22.49 10.39 14.01
C THR A 3 21.10 10.18 13.41
N LYS A 4 20.75 11.02 12.47
CA LYS A 4 19.50 10.87 11.76
C LYS A 4 19.73 10.01 10.52
N ILE A 5 19.09 8.85 10.50
CA ILE A 5 19.13 7.99 9.33
C ILE A 5 17.96 8.38 8.44
N THR A 6 18.26 8.85 7.24
CA THR A 6 17.25 9.18 6.26
C THR A 6 17.23 8.06 5.23
N LEU A 7 16.08 7.39 5.13
CA LEU A 7 15.86 6.39 4.09
C LEU A 7 15.34 7.11 2.86
N ASP A 8 16.04 6.94 1.75
CA ASP A 8 15.57 7.46 0.47
C ASP A 8 14.56 6.44 -0.08
N LEU A 9 13.29 6.72 0.12
CA LEU A 9 12.22 5.85 -0.34
C LEU A 9 11.64 6.41 -1.64
N GLU A 10 11.77 5.66 -2.71
CA GLU A 10 11.25 6.05 -4.01
C GLU A 10 10.07 5.15 -4.37
N VAL A 11 8.90 5.77 -4.51
CA VAL A 11 7.68 5.07 -4.88
C VAL A 11 7.29 5.46 -6.29
N LYS A 12 7.03 4.46 -7.12
CA LYS A 12 6.50 4.66 -8.48
C LYS A 12 5.19 3.90 -8.56
N MET A 13 4.10 4.61 -8.86
CA MET A 13 2.78 4.00 -8.95
C MET A 13 2.51 3.48 -10.36
N GLY A 14 1.78 2.36 -10.43
CA GLY A 14 1.43 1.73 -11.71
C GLY A 14 2.57 0.93 -12.30
N ASN A 15 2.29 0.24 -13.40
CA ASN A 15 3.27 -0.47 -14.23
C ASN A 15 4.19 -1.47 -13.54
N ALA A 16 3.90 -1.85 -12.30
CA ALA A 16 4.69 -2.84 -11.60
C ALA A 16 4.27 -4.24 -12.02
N LYS A 17 5.25 -5.15 -12.11
CA LYS A 17 4.96 -6.55 -12.38
C LYS A 17 4.60 -7.21 -11.06
N THR A 18 3.33 -7.54 -10.91
CA THR A 18 2.80 -8.09 -9.66
C THR A 18 2.66 -9.61 -9.67
N VAL A 19 3.07 -10.26 -10.76
CA VAL A 19 3.07 -11.72 -10.82
C VAL A 19 3.99 -12.28 -9.73
N GLY A 20 3.48 -13.26 -8.99
CA GLY A 20 4.26 -13.86 -7.91
C GLY A 20 4.21 -13.11 -6.59
N THR A 21 3.41 -12.04 -6.50
CA THR A 21 3.23 -11.37 -5.22
C THR A 21 2.21 -12.11 -4.36
N ASN A 22 2.44 -12.08 -3.06
CA ASN A 22 1.54 -12.65 -2.06
C ASN A 22 1.37 -11.64 -0.95
N CYS A 23 0.40 -11.87 -0.08
CA CYS A 23 0.25 -11.00 1.09
C CYS A 23 1.49 -11.13 1.97
N VAL A 24 2.19 -10.03 2.19
CA VAL A 24 3.42 -9.99 3.00
C VAL A 24 3.27 -9.06 4.20
N GLY A 25 2.12 -8.44 4.36
CA GLY A 25 1.88 -7.56 5.49
C GLY A 25 0.56 -6.83 5.35
N TYR A 26 0.35 -5.90 6.25
CA TYR A 26 -0.87 -5.09 6.30
C TYR A 26 -0.49 -3.65 6.54
N MET A 27 -1.31 -2.73 6.04
CA MET A 27 -1.14 -1.32 6.36
C MET A 27 -1.37 -1.10 7.85
N PRO A 28 -0.85 -0.01 8.43
CA PRO A 28 -1.04 0.27 9.86
C PRO A 28 -2.52 0.28 10.24
N ASP A 29 -2.79 -0.10 11.48
CA ASP A 29 -4.15 -0.10 12.01
C ASP A 29 -4.81 1.25 11.83
N GLY A 30 -6.08 1.25 11.44
CA GLY A 30 -6.83 2.48 11.26
C GLY A 30 -6.63 3.15 9.92
N THR A 31 -5.82 2.59 9.02
CA THR A 31 -5.65 3.13 7.67
C THR A 31 -6.98 3.15 6.93
N THR A 32 -7.33 4.29 6.36
CA THR A 32 -8.58 4.46 5.63
C THR A 32 -8.34 4.52 4.12
N TYR A 33 -9.40 4.28 3.35
CA TYR A 33 -9.36 4.47 1.90
C TYR A 33 -8.89 5.88 1.55
N LYS A 34 -9.41 6.87 2.28
CA LYS A 34 -9.03 8.28 2.07
C LYS A 34 -7.55 8.52 2.30
N ASP A 35 -6.97 7.87 3.33
CA ASP A 35 -5.54 7.97 3.60
C ASP A 35 -4.73 7.43 2.42
N LEU A 36 -5.15 6.29 1.88
CA LEU A 36 -4.46 5.66 0.76
C LEU A 36 -4.53 6.52 -0.50
N VAL A 37 -5.69 7.10 -0.78
CA VAL A 37 -5.84 8.01 -1.92
C VAL A 37 -4.93 9.23 -1.74
N ARG A 38 -4.85 9.74 -0.53
CA ARG A 38 -4.03 10.92 -0.27
C ARG A 38 -2.54 10.64 -0.48
N VAL A 39 -2.07 9.47 -0.06
CA VAL A 39 -0.65 9.13 -0.15
C VAL A 39 -0.27 8.58 -1.53
N PHE A 40 -1.12 7.73 -2.10
CA PHE A 40 -0.78 6.98 -3.32
C PHE A 40 -1.59 7.37 -4.55
N GLY A 41 -2.58 8.24 -4.40
CA GLY A 41 -3.48 8.60 -5.50
C GLY A 41 -4.63 7.60 -5.62
N ASN A 42 -5.33 7.65 -6.73
CA ASN A 42 -6.45 6.73 -6.98
C ASN A 42 -5.94 5.33 -7.26
N PRO A 43 -6.70 4.29 -6.87
CA PRO A 43 -6.28 2.91 -7.16
C PRO A 43 -6.26 2.67 -8.67
N GLN A 44 -5.32 1.85 -9.13
CA GLN A 44 -5.20 1.50 -10.54
C GLN A 44 -6.24 0.48 -10.98
N GLN A 45 -6.67 -0.39 -10.06
CA GLN A 45 -7.63 -1.43 -10.37
C GLN A 45 -8.88 -1.25 -9.51
N GLY A 46 -10.04 -1.50 -10.11
CA GLY A 46 -11.29 -1.53 -9.38
C GLY A 46 -11.68 -2.96 -9.01
N LEU A 47 -12.99 -3.25 -9.07
CA LEU A 47 -13.52 -4.54 -8.67
C LEU A 47 -12.89 -5.70 -9.43
N SER A 48 -12.38 -6.68 -8.71
CA SER A 48 -11.81 -7.88 -9.31
C SER A 48 -12.91 -8.78 -9.88
N ALA A 49 -12.53 -9.69 -10.79
CA ALA A 49 -13.50 -10.57 -11.46
C ALA A 49 -14.25 -11.47 -10.48
N ASP A 50 -13.60 -11.88 -9.39
CA ASP A 50 -14.24 -12.73 -8.37
C ASP A 50 -14.94 -11.94 -7.26
N GLY A 51 -14.91 -10.61 -7.34
CA GLY A 51 -15.58 -9.74 -6.38
C GLY A 51 -14.90 -9.61 -5.03
N LYS A 52 -13.75 -10.23 -4.83
CA LYS A 52 -13.06 -10.22 -3.53
C LYS A 52 -12.28 -8.94 -3.27
N ILE A 53 -11.86 -8.25 -4.33
CA ILE A 53 -11.07 -7.02 -4.23
C ILE A 53 -11.87 -5.92 -4.91
N GLN A 54 -12.10 -4.82 -4.20
CA GLN A 54 -12.85 -3.68 -4.72
C GLN A 54 -11.94 -2.56 -5.19
N ALA A 55 -10.73 -2.47 -4.65
CA ALA A 55 -9.75 -1.47 -5.07
C ALA A 55 -8.35 -2.03 -4.86
N GLU A 56 -7.47 -1.76 -5.82
CA GLU A 56 -6.09 -2.21 -5.72
C GLU A 56 -5.15 -1.13 -6.25
N TRP A 57 -4.14 -0.81 -5.44
CA TRP A 57 -3.02 0.02 -5.86
C TRP A 57 -1.86 -0.89 -6.21
N THR A 58 -1.16 -0.57 -7.30
CA THR A 58 0.04 -1.29 -7.69
C THR A 58 1.16 -0.30 -7.90
N GLY A 59 2.37 -0.71 -7.60
CA GLY A 59 3.53 0.14 -7.79
C GLY A 59 4.80 -0.57 -7.37
N SER A 60 5.85 0.20 -7.22
CA SER A 60 7.11 -0.30 -6.69
C SER A 60 7.67 0.69 -5.67
N ILE A 61 8.40 0.17 -4.71
CA ILE A 61 9.13 0.98 -3.74
C ILE A 61 10.56 0.50 -3.72
N ASN A 62 11.48 1.40 -4.04
CA ASN A 62 12.90 1.07 -4.20
C ASN A 62 13.13 -0.16 -5.08
N GLY A 63 12.35 -0.25 -6.17
CA GLY A 63 12.44 -1.35 -7.11
C GLY A 63 11.68 -2.62 -6.71
N LEU A 64 11.08 -2.65 -5.54
CA LEU A 64 10.31 -3.81 -5.08
C LEU A 64 8.84 -3.63 -5.41
N ALA A 65 8.26 -4.55 -6.17
CA ALA A 65 6.85 -4.48 -6.52
C ALA A 65 5.98 -4.64 -5.27
N PHE A 66 4.90 -3.85 -5.21
CA PHE A 66 3.93 -3.99 -4.14
C PHE A 66 2.51 -3.79 -4.68
N THR A 67 1.55 -4.33 -3.94
CA THR A 67 0.14 -4.03 -4.14
C THR A 67 -0.46 -3.65 -2.79
N ILE A 68 -1.51 -2.84 -2.82
CA ILE A 68 -2.32 -2.56 -1.63
C ILE A 68 -3.76 -2.84 -2.05
N TYR A 69 -4.47 -3.63 -1.25
CA TYR A 69 -5.83 -4.03 -1.64
C TYR A 69 -6.68 -4.35 -0.42
N ASP A 70 -8.00 -4.21 -0.58
CA ASP A 70 -8.98 -4.76 0.34
C ASP A 70 -9.21 -6.21 -0.06
N TYR A 71 -9.53 -7.06 0.88
CA TYR A 71 -9.80 -8.46 0.56
C TYR A 71 -11.04 -8.91 1.31
N LYS A 72 -12.07 -9.28 0.55
CA LYS A 72 -13.36 -9.71 1.09
C LYS A 72 -13.93 -8.67 2.08
N ALA A 73 -13.76 -7.40 1.78
CA ALA A 73 -14.27 -6.34 2.65
C ALA A 73 -15.77 -6.25 2.48
N GLU A 74 -16.51 -6.62 3.52
CA GLU A 74 -17.97 -6.61 3.50
C GLU A 74 -18.54 -5.23 3.78
N THR A 75 -17.73 -4.35 4.35
CA THR A 75 -18.16 -3.03 4.79
C THR A 75 -18.02 -1.94 3.75
N GLY A 76 -17.47 -2.27 2.56
CA GLY A 76 -17.18 -1.27 1.53
C GLY A 76 -15.87 -0.55 1.77
N LEU A 77 -15.42 0.21 0.76
CA LEU A 77 -14.10 0.81 0.76
C LEU A 77 -13.90 1.84 1.86
N LYS A 78 -14.88 2.72 2.06
CA LYS A 78 -14.73 3.82 3.03
C LYS A 78 -14.65 3.34 4.46
N ALA A 79 -15.34 2.24 4.78
CA ALA A 79 -15.36 1.68 6.12
C ALA A 79 -14.25 0.67 6.35
N ASN A 80 -13.60 0.20 5.29
CA ASN A 80 -12.55 -0.80 5.43
C ASN A 80 -11.35 -0.24 6.20
N ARG A 81 -10.86 -1.01 7.17
CA ARG A 81 -9.66 -0.67 7.95
C ARG A 81 -8.63 -1.79 7.88
N ASN A 82 -8.86 -2.77 7.03
CA ASN A 82 -8.00 -3.94 6.89
C ASN A 82 -7.44 -3.99 5.47
N TRP A 83 -6.32 -3.30 5.27
CA TRP A 83 -5.70 -3.19 3.96
C TRP A 83 -4.48 -4.09 3.89
N HIS A 84 -4.48 -4.97 2.92
CA HIS A 84 -3.41 -5.94 2.70
C HIS A 84 -2.29 -5.35 1.85
N ILE A 85 -1.08 -5.78 2.09
CA ILE A 85 0.07 -5.43 1.25
C ILE A 85 0.55 -6.71 0.59
N GLY A 86 0.58 -6.72 -0.75
CA GLY A 86 1.18 -7.80 -1.51
C GLY A 86 2.59 -7.45 -1.93
N GLY A 87 3.45 -8.46 -2.03
CA GLY A 87 4.82 -8.29 -2.48
C GLY A 87 5.50 -9.62 -2.64
N ARG A 88 6.75 -9.61 -3.10
CA ARG A 88 7.56 -10.82 -3.21
C ARG A 88 8.44 -11.04 -1.99
N THR A 89 8.52 -10.04 -1.12
CA THR A 89 9.35 -10.08 0.08
C THR A 89 8.70 -9.23 1.15
N PRO A 90 8.79 -9.64 2.44
CA PRO A 90 8.30 -8.80 3.55
C PRO A 90 8.96 -7.42 3.59
N LEU A 91 10.15 -7.25 3.03
CA LEU A 91 10.82 -5.96 2.98
C LEU A 91 9.98 -4.92 2.25
N ALA A 92 9.27 -5.33 1.18
CA ALA A 92 8.40 -4.41 0.46
C ALA A 92 7.35 -3.82 1.40
N ALA A 93 6.75 -4.64 2.27
CA ALA A 93 5.76 -4.17 3.23
C ALA A 93 6.38 -3.22 4.27
N GLU A 94 7.57 -3.55 4.75
CA GLU A 94 8.24 -2.71 5.74
C GLU A 94 8.57 -1.32 5.18
N LEU A 95 9.13 -1.27 3.97
CA LEU A 95 9.44 -0.01 3.33
C LEU A 95 8.18 0.79 3.00
N LEU A 96 7.14 0.10 2.55
CA LEU A 96 5.88 0.74 2.20
C LEU A 96 5.22 1.38 3.41
N LYS A 97 5.21 0.69 4.55
CA LYS A 97 4.66 1.23 5.79
C LYS A 97 5.46 2.45 6.27
N ALA A 98 6.79 2.38 6.15
CA ALA A 98 7.64 3.50 6.52
C ALA A 98 7.36 4.72 5.65
N TYR A 99 7.23 4.52 4.35
CA TYR A 99 6.88 5.58 3.42
C TYR A 99 5.52 6.19 3.76
N PHE A 100 4.52 5.33 3.94
CA PHE A 100 3.16 5.77 4.23
C PHE A 100 3.13 6.61 5.51
N ASN A 101 3.76 6.14 6.57
CA ASN A 101 3.79 6.87 7.84
C ASN A 101 4.52 8.21 7.69
N SER A 102 5.61 8.24 6.93
CA SER A 102 6.37 9.46 6.72
C SER A 102 5.53 10.52 5.99
N VAL A 103 4.87 10.12 4.90
CA VAL A 103 4.06 11.06 4.12
C VAL A 103 2.85 11.51 4.92
N LYS A 104 2.17 10.59 5.61
CA LYS A 104 1.00 10.90 6.38
C LYS A 104 1.31 11.87 7.53
N ASN A 105 2.45 11.68 8.19
CA ASN A 105 2.84 12.48 9.35
C ASN A 105 3.45 13.82 9.00
N ASN A 106 3.93 14.00 7.77
CA ASN A 106 4.51 15.28 7.31
C ASN A 106 3.48 16.20 6.69
N ARG A 107 2.24 15.89 6.84
CA ARG A 107 1.14 16.66 6.31
C ARG A 107 0.80 17.86 7.18
N HIS A 108 0.64 18.97 6.58
CA HIS A 108 0.23 20.19 7.27
C HIS A 108 -1.02 20.78 6.65
#